data_0f387a51350b5f253330d6633aafef0f
#
_entry.id   0f387a51350b5f253330d6633aafef0f
#
_cell.length_a   1.000
_cell.length_b   1.000
_cell.length_c   1.000
_cell.angle_alpha   90.00
_cell.angle_beta   90.00
_cell.angle_gamma   90.00
#
_symmetry.space_group_name_H-M   'P 1'
#
loop_
_entity.id
_entity.type
_entity.pdbx_description
1 polymer ?
#
loop_
_entity_poly.entity_id
_entity_poly.type
_entity_poly.pdbx_seq_one_letter_code
_entity_poly.pdbx_strand_id
1 'polypeptide(L)'
;MAVTEDRDFLPAMGRPGLLALYDPFTRLLGARDAHWPLVAQAGIEPGQTVLEIGTGTGSVLLLVARAAPDATVIGLDPDPEALAVAGRKLRRAGVPARLDRGYADRMPYPDGSVDRVLSSFMLHHLQPDAQQAALREVRRVLAPGGRLHLVDFDGAPSGPVGRLLRVGRGHGHGQGHRHGHAQPAFVPVLEVLAGAGFTDATVLGHGRTRVGRHAFYRATR
;
A
#
# COMPACT_ATOMS: atom_id res chain seq x y z
N MET A 1 -20.64 -15.09 4.34
CA MET A 1 -19.41 -15.11 5.15
C MET A 1 -18.31 -15.70 4.28
N ALA A 2 -17.41 -14.88 3.73
CA ALA A 2 -16.24 -15.38 3.00
C ALA A 2 -15.20 -15.80 4.05
N VAL A 3 -14.88 -17.09 4.10
CA VAL A 3 -13.75 -17.61 4.88
C VAL A 3 -12.50 -17.04 4.22
N THR A 4 -11.84 -16.10 4.89
CA THR A 4 -10.53 -15.59 4.46
C THR A 4 -9.55 -16.72 4.73
N GLU A 5 -9.09 -17.41 3.69
CA GLU A 5 -7.96 -18.34 3.79
C GLU A 5 -6.78 -17.58 4.41
N ASP A 6 -6.26 -18.10 5.50
CA ASP A 6 -5.09 -17.53 6.18
C ASP A 6 -3.86 -17.85 5.33
N ARG A 7 -3.50 -16.92 4.43
CA ARG A 7 -2.30 -17.02 3.59
C ARG A 7 -1.14 -16.35 4.32
N ASP A 8 0.07 -16.87 4.13
CA ASP A 8 1.27 -16.22 4.61
C ASP A 8 1.40 -14.81 4.00
N PHE A 9 1.36 -13.79 4.83
CA PHE A 9 1.68 -12.41 4.45
C PHE A 9 2.92 -11.92 5.23
N LEU A 10 3.66 -10.99 4.65
CA LEU A 10 4.79 -10.36 5.35
C LEU A 10 4.25 -9.24 6.24
N PRO A 11 4.26 -9.41 7.59
CA PRO A 11 3.89 -8.33 8.50
C PRO A 11 4.78 -7.11 8.28
N ALA A 12 4.21 -5.90 8.37
CA ALA A 12 4.91 -4.64 8.10
C ALA A 12 6.24 -4.45 8.87
N MET A 13 6.42 -5.12 10.01
CA MET A 13 7.64 -5.09 10.83
C MET A 13 8.29 -6.48 11.01
N GLY A 14 7.81 -7.51 10.31
CA GLY A 14 8.37 -8.87 10.40
C GLY A 14 8.23 -9.56 11.75
N ARG A 15 7.66 -8.90 12.78
CA ARG A 15 7.42 -9.44 14.13
C ARG A 15 6.13 -8.86 14.73
N PRO A 16 5.27 -9.73 15.31
CA PRO A 16 4.13 -9.28 16.11
C PRO A 16 4.60 -8.40 17.28
N GLY A 17 3.85 -7.36 17.62
CA GLY A 17 4.11 -6.47 18.76
C GLY A 17 4.98 -5.23 18.48
N LEU A 18 5.65 -5.11 17.33
CA LEU A 18 6.44 -3.92 16.98
C LEU A 18 5.64 -2.86 16.21
N LEU A 19 4.36 -3.11 15.94
CA LEU A 19 3.48 -2.19 15.19
C LEU A 19 3.26 -0.85 15.88
N ALA A 20 3.40 -0.77 17.22
CA ALA A 20 3.38 0.51 17.93
C ALA A 20 4.54 1.44 17.53
N LEU A 21 5.66 0.86 17.09
CA LEU A 21 6.84 1.59 16.61
C LEU A 21 6.83 1.82 15.10
N TYR A 22 5.84 1.28 14.37
CA TYR A 22 5.76 1.39 12.91
C TYR A 22 5.62 2.84 12.45
N ASP A 23 4.68 3.59 13.03
CA ASP A 23 4.47 5.00 12.69
C ASP A 23 5.69 5.90 12.98
N PRO A 24 6.36 5.81 14.15
CA PRO A 24 7.62 6.49 14.39
C PRO A 24 8.73 6.07 13.42
N PHE A 25 8.83 4.78 13.12
CA PHE A 25 9.84 4.24 12.21
C PHE A 25 9.66 4.72 10.77
N THR A 26 8.44 4.64 10.22
CA THR A 26 8.14 5.13 8.86
C THR A 26 8.30 6.64 8.75
N ARG A 27 7.99 7.39 9.82
CA ARG A 27 8.28 8.82 9.91
C ARG A 27 9.79 9.09 9.89
N LEU A 28 10.56 8.33 10.67
CA LEU A 28 12.04 8.47 10.70
C LEU A 28 12.65 8.16 9.33
N LEU A 29 12.09 7.21 8.59
CA LEU A 29 12.55 6.85 7.24
C LEU A 29 12.09 7.84 6.16
N GLY A 30 11.18 8.78 6.46
CA GLY A 30 10.65 9.77 5.53
C GLY A 30 9.52 9.24 4.62
N ALA A 31 9.00 8.04 4.88
CA ALA A 31 7.91 7.50 4.09
C ALA A 31 6.59 8.30 4.26
N ARG A 32 6.39 8.89 5.44
CA ARG A 32 5.20 9.73 5.73
C ARG A 32 5.16 11.03 4.91
N ASP A 33 6.30 11.53 4.48
CA ASP A 33 6.37 12.77 3.68
C ASP A 33 5.72 12.57 2.29
N ALA A 34 5.63 11.32 1.83
CA ALA A 34 4.95 10.95 0.58
C ALA A 34 3.42 10.84 0.72
N HIS A 35 2.87 10.72 1.93
CA HIS A 35 1.43 10.50 2.11
C HIS A 35 0.59 11.72 1.71
N TRP A 36 1.02 12.93 2.09
CA TRP A 36 0.27 14.13 1.74
C TRP A 36 0.25 14.40 0.22
N PRO A 37 1.40 14.35 -0.51
CA PRO A 37 1.38 14.43 -1.96
C PRO A 37 0.49 13.37 -2.61
N LEU A 38 0.50 12.12 -2.12
CA LEU A 38 -0.36 11.05 -2.63
C LEU A 38 -1.84 11.42 -2.53
N VAL A 39 -2.28 11.89 -1.35
CA VAL A 39 -3.69 12.27 -1.11
C VAL A 39 -4.06 13.53 -1.92
N ALA A 40 -3.18 14.53 -1.96
CA ALA A 40 -3.43 15.76 -2.70
C ALA A 40 -3.58 15.52 -4.21
N GLN A 41 -2.76 14.65 -4.80
CA GLN A 41 -2.82 14.29 -6.21
C GLN A 41 -4.05 13.45 -6.58
N ALA A 42 -4.67 12.78 -5.60
CA ALA A 42 -5.82 11.93 -5.85
C ALA A 42 -7.08 12.72 -6.27
N GLY A 43 -7.15 14.03 -5.97
CA GLY A 43 -8.26 14.88 -6.37
C GLY A 43 -9.59 14.29 -5.94
N ILE A 44 -9.70 13.98 -4.63
CA ILE A 44 -10.90 13.34 -4.05
C ILE A 44 -12.00 14.38 -3.96
N GLU A 45 -13.16 14.07 -4.53
CA GLU A 45 -14.34 14.92 -4.53
C GLU A 45 -15.34 14.51 -3.44
N PRO A 46 -16.21 15.42 -2.96
CA PRO A 46 -17.26 15.09 -2.00
C PRO A 46 -18.13 13.92 -2.45
N GLY A 47 -18.47 13.02 -1.54
CA GLY A 47 -19.32 11.85 -1.80
C GLY A 47 -18.62 10.67 -2.47
N GLN A 48 -17.38 10.80 -2.89
CA GLN A 48 -16.63 9.68 -3.49
C GLN A 48 -16.28 8.60 -2.49
N THR A 49 -16.22 7.36 -2.98
CA THR A 49 -15.70 6.20 -2.25
C THR A 49 -14.20 6.05 -2.51
N VAL A 50 -13.42 6.10 -1.44
CA VAL A 50 -11.96 5.98 -1.46
C VAL A 50 -11.53 4.70 -0.74
N LEU A 51 -10.80 3.85 -1.44
CA LEU A 51 -10.22 2.61 -0.90
C LEU A 51 -8.70 2.74 -0.80
N GLU A 52 -8.13 2.51 0.37
CA GLU A 52 -6.69 2.29 0.52
C GLU A 52 -6.41 0.80 0.62
N ILE A 53 -5.55 0.27 -0.27
CA ILE A 53 -5.03 -1.10 -0.21
C ILE A 53 -3.67 -1.12 0.49
N GLY A 54 -3.48 -2.05 1.44
CA GLY A 54 -2.32 -2.07 2.32
C GLY A 54 -2.36 -0.89 3.32
N THR A 55 -3.51 -0.70 3.96
CA THR A 55 -3.75 0.47 4.81
C THR A 55 -2.86 0.52 6.06
N GLY A 56 -2.31 -0.61 6.48
CA GLY A 56 -1.46 -0.72 7.65
C GLY A 56 -2.09 -0.07 8.87
N THR A 57 -1.40 0.89 9.47
CA THR A 57 -1.88 1.62 10.66
C THR A 57 -2.82 2.79 10.36
N GLY A 58 -3.31 2.94 9.12
CA GLY A 58 -4.33 3.91 8.72
C GLY A 58 -3.88 5.37 8.65
N SER A 59 -2.59 5.62 8.40
CA SER A 59 -2.06 6.98 8.35
C SER A 59 -2.55 7.76 7.12
N VAL A 60 -2.64 7.11 5.95
CA VAL A 60 -3.18 7.71 4.73
C VAL A 60 -4.68 7.89 4.84
N LEU A 61 -5.43 6.91 5.37
CA LEU A 61 -6.88 7.05 5.62
C LEU A 61 -7.21 8.27 6.46
N LEU A 62 -6.42 8.52 7.52
CA LEU A 62 -6.61 9.70 8.36
C LEU A 62 -6.39 11.01 7.58
N LEU A 63 -5.44 11.03 6.65
CA LEU A 63 -5.21 12.20 5.78
C LEU A 63 -6.34 12.38 4.77
N VAL A 64 -6.82 11.28 4.15
CA VAL A 64 -7.97 11.29 3.24
C VAL A 64 -9.20 11.89 3.92
N ALA A 65 -9.56 11.39 5.09
CA ALA A 65 -10.75 11.86 5.81
C ALA A 65 -10.65 13.33 6.25
N ARG A 66 -9.44 13.84 6.48
CA ARG A 66 -9.23 15.27 6.77
C ARG A 66 -9.28 16.15 5.52
N ALA A 67 -8.79 15.64 4.40
CA ALA A 67 -8.77 16.37 3.13
C ALA A 67 -10.13 16.36 2.42
N ALA A 68 -10.91 15.29 2.60
CA ALA A 68 -12.21 15.07 1.99
C ALA A 68 -13.19 14.47 3.04
N PRO A 69 -13.73 15.28 3.95
CA PRO A 69 -14.55 14.81 5.07
C PRO A 69 -15.86 14.14 4.61
N ASP A 70 -16.35 14.47 3.43
CA ASP A 70 -17.57 13.90 2.85
C ASP A 70 -17.32 12.61 2.04
N ALA A 71 -16.07 12.16 1.94
CA ALA A 71 -15.73 10.91 1.25
C ALA A 71 -16.03 9.69 2.14
N THR A 72 -16.49 8.61 1.52
CA THR A 72 -16.55 7.29 2.17
C THR A 72 -15.17 6.65 2.16
N VAL A 73 -14.59 6.41 3.33
CA VAL A 73 -13.20 5.94 3.47
C VAL A 73 -13.16 4.48 3.87
N ILE A 74 -12.46 3.67 3.08
CA ILE A 74 -12.31 2.21 3.29
C ILE A 74 -10.83 1.86 3.31
N GLY A 75 -10.41 1.05 4.29
CA GLY A 75 -9.07 0.48 4.36
C GLY A 75 -9.10 -1.04 4.27
N LEU A 76 -8.25 -1.60 3.41
CA LEU A 76 -8.04 -3.04 3.25
C LEU A 76 -6.61 -3.41 3.65
N ASP A 77 -6.47 -4.39 4.55
CA ASP A 77 -5.17 -4.93 4.94
C ASP A 77 -5.30 -6.39 5.40
N PRO A 78 -4.36 -7.28 5.11
CA PRO A 78 -4.39 -8.65 5.61
C PRO A 78 -4.05 -8.75 7.11
N ASP A 79 -3.34 -7.79 7.66
CA ASP A 79 -2.85 -7.80 9.05
C ASP A 79 -3.91 -7.29 10.05
N PRO A 80 -4.50 -8.16 10.88
CA PRO A 80 -5.51 -7.76 11.85
C PRO A 80 -4.96 -6.86 12.96
N GLU A 81 -3.66 -6.97 13.30
CA GLU A 81 -3.04 -6.10 14.31
C GLU A 81 -2.88 -4.67 13.77
N ALA A 82 -2.46 -4.54 12.51
CA ALA A 82 -2.38 -3.26 11.83
C ALA A 82 -3.75 -2.58 11.76
N LEU A 83 -4.79 -3.32 11.35
CA LEU A 83 -6.17 -2.82 11.34
C LEU A 83 -6.67 -2.42 12.72
N ALA A 84 -6.30 -3.15 13.77
CA ALA A 84 -6.65 -2.77 15.15
C ALA A 84 -5.99 -1.43 15.55
N VAL A 85 -4.73 -1.19 15.15
CA VAL A 85 -4.04 0.10 15.34
C VAL A 85 -4.74 1.20 14.56
N ALA A 86 -5.04 0.97 13.27
CA ALA A 86 -5.76 1.91 12.40
C ALA A 86 -7.11 2.30 13.01
N GLY A 87 -7.91 1.32 13.43
CA GLY A 87 -9.21 1.56 14.04
C GLY A 87 -9.14 2.40 15.30
N ARG A 88 -8.16 2.16 16.17
CA ARG A 88 -7.95 3.01 17.36
C ARG A 88 -7.57 4.45 16.97
N LYS A 89 -6.69 4.62 15.99
CA LYS A 89 -6.23 5.92 15.49
C LYS A 89 -7.38 6.72 14.90
N LEU A 90 -8.18 6.11 14.01
CA LEU A 90 -9.31 6.75 13.34
C LEU A 90 -10.43 7.12 14.33
N ARG A 91 -10.80 6.22 15.26
CA ARG A 91 -11.77 6.53 16.32
C ARG A 91 -11.34 7.69 17.20
N ARG A 92 -10.07 7.74 17.63
CA ARG A 92 -9.54 8.88 18.42
C ARG A 92 -9.59 10.20 17.67
N ALA A 93 -9.52 10.16 16.35
CA ALA A 93 -9.62 11.33 15.49
C ALA A 93 -11.07 11.69 15.10
N GLY A 94 -12.07 10.91 15.55
CA GLY A 94 -13.48 11.11 15.18
C GLY A 94 -13.77 10.80 13.71
N VAL A 95 -12.94 9.99 13.04
CA VAL A 95 -13.07 9.67 11.62
C VAL A 95 -13.84 8.37 11.45
N PRO A 96 -15.03 8.40 10.80
CA PRO A 96 -15.72 7.20 10.38
C PRO A 96 -14.96 6.58 9.20
N ALA A 97 -14.55 5.33 9.34
CA ALA A 97 -13.92 4.57 8.25
C ALA A 97 -14.26 3.09 8.38
N ARG A 98 -14.46 2.44 7.25
CA ARG A 98 -14.59 0.99 7.18
C ARG A 98 -13.21 0.36 7.07
N LEU A 99 -12.93 -0.65 7.89
CA LEU A 99 -11.68 -1.40 7.86
C LEU A 99 -12.01 -2.87 7.63
N ASP A 100 -11.50 -3.40 6.53
CA ASP A 100 -11.74 -4.78 6.12
C ASP A 100 -10.43 -5.57 6.14
N ARG A 101 -10.48 -6.78 6.71
CA ARG A 101 -9.38 -7.74 6.57
C ARG A 101 -9.49 -8.44 5.22
N GLY A 102 -8.42 -8.37 4.40
CA GLY A 102 -8.41 -9.01 3.09
C GLY A 102 -7.12 -8.76 2.32
N TYR A 103 -6.98 -9.46 1.20
CA TYR A 103 -5.83 -9.37 0.32
C TYR A 103 -6.18 -8.54 -0.92
N ALA A 104 -5.20 -7.78 -1.43
CA ALA A 104 -5.39 -6.91 -2.59
C ALA A 104 -5.61 -7.67 -3.91
N ASP A 105 -5.22 -8.94 -3.99
CA ASP A 105 -5.42 -9.82 -5.14
C ASP A 105 -6.82 -10.45 -5.20
N ARG A 106 -7.66 -10.24 -4.15
CA ARG A 106 -9.04 -10.74 -4.06
C ARG A 106 -9.87 -9.86 -3.13
N MET A 107 -10.32 -8.73 -3.64
CA MET A 107 -11.02 -7.73 -2.84
C MET A 107 -12.52 -8.06 -2.67
N PRO A 108 -13.09 -7.89 -1.47
CA PRO A 108 -14.51 -8.18 -1.21
C PRO A 108 -15.44 -7.01 -1.62
N TYR A 109 -15.13 -6.34 -2.72
CA TYR A 109 -15.90 -5.19 -3.23
C TYR A 109 -16.49 -5.51 -4.60
N PRO A 110 -17.70 -4.99 -4.90
CA PRO A 110 -18.30 -5.11 -6.23
C PRO A 110 -17.46 -4.43 -7.31
N ASP A 111 -17.66 -4.86 -8.56
CA ASP A 111 -17.11 -4.20 -9.73
C ASP A 111 -17.59 -2.76 -9.80
N GLY A 112 -16.69 -1.83 -10.08
CA GLY A 112 -17.04 -0.43 -10.30
C GLY A 112 -17.61 0.32 -9.09
N SER A 113 -17.30 -0.13 -7.87
CA SER A 113 -17.85 0.42 -6.62
C SER A 113 -16.98 1.47 -5.93
N VAL A 114 -15.79 1.77 -6.47
CA VAL A 114 -14.79 2.63 -5.84
C VAL A 114 -14.35 3.72 -6.83
N ASP A 115 -14.35 4.98 -6.40
CA ASP A 115 -13.96 6.12 -7.25
C ASP A 115 -12.46 6.36 -7.24
N ARG A 116 -11.82 6.16 -6.09
CA ARG A 116 -10.37 6.33 -5.90
C ARG A 116 -9.79 5.14 -5.16
N VAL A 117 -8.72 4.58 -5.70
CA VAL A 117 -7.88 3.62 -4.97
C VAL A 117 -6.55 4.28 -4.67
N LEU A 118 -6.12 4.17 -3.41
CA LEU A 118 -4.81 4.63 -2.95
C LEU A 118 -3.95 3.44 -2.53
N SER A 119 -2.64 3.53 -2.75
CA SER A 119 -1.65 2.57 -2.25
C SER A 119 -0.36 3.29 -1.88
N SER A 120 0.19 3.00 -0.71
CA SER A 120 1.40 3.63 -0.21
C SER A 120 2.41 2.61 0.26
N PHE A 121 3.51 2.45 -0.49
CA PHE A 121 4.62 1.56 -0.18
C PHE A 121 4.20 0.12 0.13
N MET A 122 3.22 -0.40 -0.61
CA MET A 122 2.68 -1.75 -0.42
C MET A 122 3.08 -2.69 -1.56
N LEU A 123 3.07 -2.22 -2.81
CA LEU A 123 3.21 -3.07 -3.99
C LEU A 123 4.54 -3.83 -4.00
N HIS A 124 5.64 -3.20 -3.54
CA HIS A 124 6.96 -3.82 -3.47
C HIS A 124 7.06 -4.98 -2.46
N HIS A 125 6.08 -5.18 -1.59
CA HIS A 125 6.00 -6.34 -0.71
C HIS A 125 5.44 -7.57 -1.39
N LEU A 126 4.76 -7.41 -2.53
CA LEU A 126 4.12 -8.49 -3.26
C LEU A 126 5.08 -9.13 -4.27
N GLN A 127 4.95 -10.44 -4.48
CA GLN A 127 5.59 -11.13 -5.59
C GLN A 127 5.00 -10.64 -6.94
N PRO A 128 5.73 -10.72 -8.06
CA PRO A 128 5.29 -10.19 -9.35
C PRO A 128 3.89 -10.64 -9.78
N ASP A 129 3.56 -11.92 -9.62
CA ASP A 129 2.23 -12.45 -9.97
C ASP A 129 1.13 -11.86 -9.07
N ALA A 130 1.42 -11.68 -7.77
CA ALA A 130 0.51 -11.05 -6.83
C ALA A 130 0.35 -9.55 -7.09
N GLN A 131 1.40 -8.85 -7.55
CA GLN A 131 1.29 -7.46 -8.00
C GLN A 131 0.32 -7.34 -9.16
N GLN A 132 0.47 -8.21 -10.17
CA GLN A 132 -0.44 -8.26 -11.32
C GLN A 132 -1.88 -8.57 -10.92
N ALA A 133 -2.08 -9.54 -10.03
CA ALA A 133 -3.41 -9.91 -9.55
C ALA A 133 -4.05 -8.76 -8.76
N ALA A 134 -3.29 -8.11 -7.86
CA ALA A 134 -3.76 -6.97 -7.08
C ALA A 134 -4.17 -5.80 -7.98
N LEU A 135 -3.37 -5.46 -8.99
CA LEU A 135 -3.71 -4.34 -9.89
C LEU A 135 -4.88 -4.67 -10.84
N ARG A 136 -5.08 -5.93 -11.24
CA ARG A 136 -6.31 -6.34 -11.95
C ARG A 136 -7.55 -6.18 -11.06
N GLU A 137 -7.45 -6.54 -9.79
CA GLU A 137 -8.53 -6.33 -8.82
C GLU A 137 -8.80 -4.84 -8.58
N VAL A 138 -7.76 -4.01 -8.47
CA VAL A 138 -7.89 -2.55 -8.42
C VAL A 138 -8.68 -2.04 -9.62
N ARG A 139 -8.32 -2.49 -10.83
CA ARG A 139 -9.02 -2.10 -12.04
C ARG A 139 -10.47 -2.57 -12.05
N ARG A 140 -10.76 -3.76 -11.52
CA ARG A 140 -12.12 -4.31 -11.42
C ARG A 140 -13.01 -3.46 -10.50
N VAL A 141 -12.51 -3.12 -9.30
CA VAL A 141 -13.31 -2.39 -8.31
C VAL A 141 -13.45 -0.90 -8.60
N LEU A 142 -12.55 -0.29 -9.37
CA LEU A 142 -12.67 1.10 -9.79
C LEU A 142 -13.93 1.31 -10.65
N ALA A 143 -14.66 2.38 -10.41
CA ALA A 143 -15.74 2.85 -11.26
C ALA A 143 -15.22 3.27 -12.67
N PRO A 144 -16.06 3.32 -13.71
CA PRO A 144 -15.66 3.94 -14.98
C PRO A 144 -15.16 5.38 -14.75
N GLY A 145 -13.93 5.67 -15.22
CA GLY A 145 -13.24 6.95 -14.95
C GLY A 145 -12.66 7.09 -13.55
N GLY A 146 -12.81 6.07 -12.70
CA GLY A 146 -12.16 5.98 -11.40
C GLY A 146 -10.64 5.87 -11.54
N ARG A 147 -9.90 6.29 -10.51
CA ARG A 147 -8.44 6.42 -10.58
C ARG A 147 -7.72 5.69 -9.46
N LEU A 148 -6.62 5.04 -9.84
CA LEU A 148 -5.58 4.59 -8.91
C LEU A 148 -4.54 5.70 -8.75
N HIS A 149 -4.19 5.99 -7.51
CA HIS A 149 -3.00 6.76 -7.13
C HIS A 149 -2.13 5.91 -6.23
N LEU A 150 -0.89 5.75 -6.62
CA LEU A 150 0.03 4.92 -5.85
C LEU A 150 1.38 5.60 -5.70
N VAL A 151 2.03 5.43 -4.54
CA VAL A 151 3.42 5.76 -4.31
C VAL A 151 4.17 4.50 -3.93
N ASP A 152 5.28 4.23 -4.63
CA ASP A 152 6.14 3.10 -4.30
C ASP A 152 7.60 3.39 -4.69
N PHE A 153 8.51 2.52 -4.23
CA PHE A 153 9.93 2.65 -4.56
C PHE A 153 10.16 2.59 -6.07
N ASP A 154 11.04 3.48 -6.54
CA ASP A 154 11.47 3.60 -7.92
C ASP A 154 12.93 3.14 -8.02
N GLY A 155 13.13 1.83 -8.10
CA GLY A 155 14.43 1.19 -8.13
C GLY A 155 14.82 0.46 -6.85
N ALA A 156 15.98 -0.17 -6.89
CA ALA A 156 16.51 -0.91 -5.75
C ALA A 156 16.78 0.02 -4.56
N PRO A 157 16.64 -0.48 -3.31
CA PRO A 157 16.96 0.28 -2.11
C PRO A 157 18.35 0.92 -2.21
N SER A 158 18.41 2.24 -2.07
CA SER A 158 19.61 3.06 -2.23
C SER A 158 19.77 3.99 -1.03
N GLY A 159 21.00 4.48 -0.79
CA GLY A 159 21.31 5.31 0.38
C GLY A 159 21.84 4.51 1.56
N PRO A 160 22.27 5.21 2.65
CA PRO A 160 22.97 4.56 3.77
C PRO A 160 22.14 3.48 4.45
N VAL A 161 20.87 3.74 4.71
CA VAL A 161 19.93 2.82 5.36
C VAL A 161 19.58 1.66 4.42
N GLY A 162 19.33 1.93 3.14
CA GLY A 162 19.04 0.90 2.14
C GLY A 162 20.22 -0.08 1.96
N ARG A 163 21.45 0.42 1.98
CA ARG A 163 22.67 -0.41 1.96
C ARG A 163 22.80 -1.26 3.21
N LEU A 164 22.56 -0.70 4.41
CA LEU A 164 22.61 -1.43 5.68
C LEU A 164 21.58 -2.57 5.72
N LEU A 165 20.34 -2.32 5.24
CA LEU A 165 19.30 -3.35 5.16
C LEU A 165 19.64 -4.48 4.18
N ARG A 166 20.45 -4.21 3.15
CA ARG A 166 20.97 -5.25 2.23
C ARG A 166 22.08 -6.09 2.86
N VAL A 167 22.99 -5.47 3.62
CA VAL A 167 24.13 -6.15 4.25
C VAL A 167 23.67 -7.02 5.43
N GLY A 168 22.73 -6.55 6.25
CA GLY A 168 22.22 -7.30 7.41
C GLY A 168 21.45 -8.60 7.08
N ARG A 169 21.06 -8.81 5.82
CA ARG A 169 20.41 -10.03 5.33
C ARG A 169 21.38 -11.07 4.75
N GLY A 170 22.68 -10.75 4.62
CA GLY A 170 23.70 -11.61 4.02
C GLY A 170 24.48 -12.52 4.98
N HIS A 171 24.38 -12.35 6.30
CA HIS A 171 25.21 -13.06 7.28
C HIS A 171 24.36 -13.91 8.25
N GLY A 172 23.69 -14.91 7.72
CA GLY A 172 23.06 -15.98 8.51
C GLY A 172 23.59 -17.34 8.06
N HIS A 173 24.75 -17.76 8.59
CA HIS A 173 25.19 -19.17 8.51
C HIS A 173 24.33 -19.97 9.49
N GLY A 174 23.35 -20.72 8.97
CA GLY A 174 22.56 -21.69 9.72
C GLY A 174 21.95 -22.68 8.76
N GLN A 175 22.44 -23.93 8.78
CA GLN A 175 21.87 -25.06 8.05
C GLN A 175 20.48 -25.36 8.62
N GLY A 176 19.42 -25.06 7.85
CA GLY A 176 18.04 -25.39 8.14
C GLY A 176 17.22 -25.09 6.90
N HIS A 177 16.35 -26.02 6.50
CA HIS A 177 15.59 -26.09 5.26
C HIS A 177 15.12 -24.71 4.75
N ARG A 178 15.76 -24.25 3.68
CA ARG A 178 15.50 -22.96 3.02
C ARG A 178 14.29 -23.13 2.09
N HIS A 179 13.13 -22.69 2.51
CA HIS A 179 12.22 -22.05 1.55
C HIS A 179 12.76 -20.63 1.37
N GLY A 180 13.67 -20.47 0.40
CA GLY A 180 14.23 -19.19 0.05
C GLY A 180 13.16 -18.32 -0.60
N HIS A 181 12.58 -17.39 0.16
CA HIS A 181 11.88 -16.26 -0.43
C HIS A 181 12.95 -15.38 -1.10
N ALA A 182 13.21 -15.63 -2.38
CA ALA A 182 13.97 -14.71 -3.22
C ALA A 182 13.29 -13.35 -3.12
N GLN A 183 14.07 -12.28 -2.91
CA GLN A 183 13.50 -10.93 -3.02
C GLN A 183 12.85 -10.82 -4.40
N PRO A 184 11.61 -10.31 -4.50
CA PRO A 184 10.99 -10.11 -5.80
C PRO A 184 11.93 -9.24 -6.64
N ALA A 185 12.16 -9.64 -7.89
CA ALA A 185 12.89 -8.81 -8.84
C ALA A 185 12.14 -7.48 -8.94
N PHE A 186 12.87 -6.36 -8.87
CA PHE A 186 12.26 -5.05 -9.08
C PHE A 186 11.68 -5.01 -10.50
N VAL A 187 10.36 -4.94 -10.58
CA VAL A 187 9.64 -4.72 -11.85
C VAL A 187 9.20 -3.26 -11.86
N PRO A 188 9.44 -2.50 -12.93
CA PRO A 188 8.97 -1.14 -13.04
C PRO A 188 7.45 -1.07 -12.87
N VAL A 189 6.98 -0.20 -11.98
CA VAL A 189 5.54 -0.09 -11.64
C VAL A 189 4.68 0.16 -12.88
N LEU A 190 5.17 0.94 -13.86
CA LEU A 190 4.44 1.19 -15.11
C LEU A 190 4.23 -0.08 -15.93
N GLU A 191 5.18 -1.01 -15.94
CA GLU A 191 5.03 -2.30 -16.64
C GLU A 191 3.98 -3.17 -15.95
N VAL A 192 3.97 -3.18 -14.61
CA VAL A 192 2.96 -3.91 -13.83
C VAL A 192 1.57 -3.32 -14.06
N LEU A 193 1.44 -2.00 -14.10
CA LEU A 193 0.17 -1.31 -14.40
C LEU A 193 -0.32 -1.64 -15.83
N ALA A 194 0.56 -1.56 -16.82
CA ALA A 194 0.22 -1.91 -18.20
C ALA A 194 -0.23 -3.37 -18.32
N GLY A 195 0.48 -4.32 -17.69
CA GLY A 195 0.10 -5.72 -17.64
C GLY A 195 -1.25 -6.00 -16.95
N ALA A 196 -1.68 -5.12 -16.04
CA ALA A 196 -3.00 -5.18 -15.39
C ALA A 196 -4.12 -4.51 -16.22
N GLY A 197 -3.78 -3.95 -17.40
CA GLY A 197 -4.74 -3.36 -18.34
C GLY A 197 -4.95 -1.85 -18.16
N PHE A 198 -4.10 -1.15 -17.41
CA PHE A 198 -4.09 0.31 -17.36
C PHE A 198 -3.26 0.85 -18.54
N THR A 199 -3.91 1.59 -19.45
CA THR A 199 -3.28 2.08 -20.69
C THR A 199 -2.80 3.53 -20.62
N ASP A 200 -3.22 4.27 -19.58
CA ASP A 200 -2.92 5.70 -19.35
C ASP A 200 -2.01 5.94 -18.15
N ALA A 201 -1.36 4.88 -17.64
CA ALA A 201 -0.52 4.98 -16.46
C ALA A 201 0.62 6.00 -16.64
N THR A 202 0.74 6.95 -15.71
CA THR A 202 1.70 8.03 -15.77
C THR A 202 2.42 8.24 -14.44
N VAL A 203 3.67 8.71 -14.50
CA VAL A 203 4.41 9.20 -13.33
C VAL A 203 4.04 10.66 -13.09
N LEU A 204 3.56 10.98 -11.89
CA LEU A 204 3.19 12.34 -11.49
C LEU A 204 4.36 13.10 -10.82
N GLY A 205 5.34 12.38 -10.33
CA GLY A 205 6.48 12.97 -9.65
C GLY A 205 7.36 11.95 -8.94
N HIS A 206 8.48 12.43 -8.44
CA HIS A 206 9.44 11.61 -7.70
C HIS A 206 9.77 12.25 -6.35
N GLY A 207 10.19 11.42 -5.41
CA GLY A 207 10.70 11.86 -4.12
C GLY A 207 11.82 10.94 -3.63
N ARG A 208 12.30 11.24 -2.43
CA ARG A 208 13.36 10.46 -1.78
C ARG A 208 13.02 10.23 -0.32
N THR A 209 13.22 9.00 0.12
CA THR A 209 13.25 8.62 1.53
C THR A 209 14.69 8.30 1.94
N ARG A 210 14.92 8.03 3.20
CA ARG A 210 16.23 7.55 3.68
C ARG A 210 16.56 6.13 3.17
N VAL A 211 15.56 5.39 2.68
CA VAL A 211 15.69 4.02 2.16
C VAL A 211 15.96 4.01 0.66
N GLY A 212 15.42 5.00 -0.09
CA GLY A 212 15.57 5.05 -1.53
C GLY A 212 14.71 6.11 -2.21
N ARG A 213 14.75 6.11 -3.55
CA ARG A 213 13.85 6.92 -4.37
C ARG A 213 12.47 6.27 -4.40
N HIS A 214 11.44 7.11 -4.57
CA HIS A 214 10.08 6.67 -4.84
C HIS A 214 9.47 7.53 -5.94
N ALA A 215 8.43 7.02 -6.58
CA ALA A 215 7.66 7.76 -7.55
C ALA A 215 6.16 7.66 -7.26
N PHE A 216 5.44 8.67 -7.71
CA PHE A 216 3.98 8.74 -7.63
C PHE A 216 3.41 8.39 -9.00
N TYR A 217 2.44 7.53 -9.02
CA TYR A 217 1.82 7.04 -10.25
C TYR A 217 0.31 7.29 -10.20
N ARG A 218 -0.26 7.54 -11.38
CA ARG A 218 -1.70 7.59 -11.59
C ARG A 218 -2.07 6.69 -12.76
N ALA A 219 -3.19 6.01 -12.64
CA ALA A 219 -3.80 5.26 -13.74
C ALA A 219 -5.33 5.37 -13.65
N THR A 220 -6.02 5.37 -14.78
CA THR A 220 -7.49 5.46 -14.88
C THR A 220 -8.06 4.13 -15.40
N ARG A 221 -9.21 3.74 -14.87
CA ARG A 221 -9.97 2.59 -15.40
C ARG A 221 -10.58 2.90 -16.75
#